data_063022c1038271c73d50b873386132c3
#
_entry.id   063022c1038271c73d50b873386132c3
#
_cell.length_a   1.000
_cell.length_b   1.000
_cell.length_c   1.000
_cell.angle_alpha   90.00
_cell.angle_beta   90.00
_cell.angle_gamma   90.00
#
_symmetry.space_group_name_H-M   'P 1'
#
loop_
_entity.id
_entity.type
_entity.pdbx_description
1 polymer ?
#
loop_
_entity_poly.entity_id
_entity_poly.type
_entity_poly.pdbx_seq_one_letter_code
_entity_poly.pdbx_strand_id
1 'polypeptide(L)'
;VVLVQSPLRLSEDSEPEPDLMVLKPPLDRYREKLPTPEDVLLLVEVADTSLEFDREAKLPLYAEAGIPEVWLVNLKENLLEVYRDPRGGRYREIRLLSPEEEVSPTLLPEVSLRWA
;
A
#
# COMPACT_ATOMS: atom_id res chain seq x y z
N VAL A 1 13.44 2.83 0.97
CA VAL A 1 13.54 2.51 -0.46
C VAL A 1 12.16 2.61 -1.08
N VAL A 2 12.05 3.37 -2.16
CA VAL A 2 10.79 3.57 -2.87
C VAL A 2 10.89 2.92 -4.25
N LEU A 3 9.93 2.04 -4.57
CA LEU A 3 9.80 1.46 -5.89
C LEU A 3 8.47 1.86 -6.51
N VAL A 4 8.50 2.21 -7.80
CA VAL A 4 7.33 2.66 -8.55
C VAL A 4 6.98 1.61 -9.61
N GLN A 5 5.70 1.20 -9.64
CA GLN A 5 5.20 0.23 -10.62
C GLN A 5 6.08 -1.01 -10.73
N SER A 6 6.47 -1.56 -9.59
CA SER A 6 7.33 -2.74 -9.53
C SER A 6 6.56 -3.93 -8.97
N PRO A 7 6.87 -5.15 -9.43
CA PRO A 7 6.16 -6.32 -8.93
C PRO A 7 6.50 -6.62 -7.47
N LEU A 8 5.48 -7.09 -6.76
CA LEU A 8 5.58 -7.54 -5.38
C LEU A 8 5.19 -9.01 -5.35
N ARG A 9 6.05 -9.87 -4.84
CA ARG A 9 5.73 -11.29 -4.76
C ARG A 9 4.94 -11.58 -3.48
N LEU A 10 3.62 -11.65 -3.60
CA LEU A 10 2.74 -12.01 -2.49
C LEU A 10 2.77 -13.50 -2.22
N SER A 11 2.79 -14.31 -3.28
CA SER A 11 2.81 -15.75 -3.22
C SER A 11 3.36 -16.29 -4.54
N GLU A 12 3.44 -17.62 -4.67
CA GLU A 12 3.90 -18.23 -5.91
C GLU A 12 2.99 -17.89 -7.09
N ASP A 13 1.71 -17.64 -6.82
CA ASP A 13 0.71 -17.39 -7.85
C ASP A 13 0.27 -15.94 -7.97
N SER A 14 0.83 -15.04 -7.18
CA SER A 14 0.36 -13.66 -7.16
C SER A 14 1.52 -12.67 -7.11
N GLU A 15 1.67 -11.88 -8.18
CA GLU A 15 2.70 -10.85 -8.31
C GLU A 15 2.07 -9.55 -8.83
N PRO A 16 1.29 -8.85 -8.00
CA PRO A 16 0.76 -7.56 -8.41
C PRO A 16 1.87 -6.52 -8.59
N GLU A 17 1.56 -5.46 -9.33
CA GLU A 17 2.48 -4.33 -9.50
C GLU A 17 1.85 -3.08 -8.89
N PRO A 18 2.04 -2.87 -7.57
CA PRO A 18 1.52 -1.66 -6.94
C PRO A 18 2.09 -0.40 -7.58
N ASP A 19 1.33 0.69 -7.55
CA ASP A 19 1.78 1.94 -8.12
C ASP A 19 3.03 2.46 -7.41
N LEU A 20 3.09 2.28 -6.08
CA LEU A 20 4.25 2.69 -5.30
C LEU A 20 4.37 1.84 -4.05
N MET A 21 5.61 1.49 -3.69
CA MET A 21 5.91 0.81 -2.43
C MET A 21 7.06 1.50 -1.72
N VAL A 22 6.95 1.59 -0.39
CA VAL A 22 8.07 1.97 0.47
C VAL A 22 8.56 0.69 1.14
N LEU A 23 9.81 0.35 0.91
CA LEU A 23 10.40 -0.92 1.35
C LEU A 23 11.51 -0.69 2.38
N LYS A 24 11.77 -1.73 3.16
CA LYS A 24 12.89 -1.74 4.11
C LYS A 24 14.21 -1.63 3.35
N PRO A 25 15.16 -0.81 3.85
CA PRO A 25 16.49 -0.75 3.23
C PRO A 25 17.28 -2.03 3.52
N PRO A 26 18.39 -2.31 2.80
CA PRO A 26 18.96 -1.49 1.74
C PRO A 26 18.40 -1.82 0.36
N LEU A 27 18.61 -0.93 -0.61
CA LEU A 27 18.15 -1.12 -1.99
C LEU A 27 18.73 -2.39 -2.62
N ASP A 28 19.94 -2.77 -2.26
CA ASP A 28 20.61 -3.95 -2.80
C ASP A 28 19.82 -5.25 -2.60
N ARG A 29 18.96 -5.30 -1.59
CA ARG A 29 18.12 -6.48 -1.33
C ARG A 29 17.24 -6.85 -2.52
N TYR A 30 16.88 -5.87 -3.35
CA TYR A 30 15.89 -6.04 -4.40
C TYR A 30 16.47 -6.13 -5.79
N ARG A 31 17.80 -6.25 -5.90
CA ARG A 31 18.46 -6.36 -7.20
C ARG A 31 18.27 -7.72 -7.86
N GLU A 32 18.27 -8.77 -7.09
CA GLU A 32 18.23 -10.13 -7.62
C GLU A 32 16.94 -10.89 -7.30
N LYS A 33 16.10 -10.32 -6.44
CA LYS A 33 14.82 -10.94 -6.09
C LYS A 33 13.76 -9.87 -5.85
N LEU A 34 12.52 -10.25 -6.10
CA LEU A 34 11.39 -9.35 -5.86
C LEU A 34 11.18 -9.14 -4.35
N PRO A 35 10.67 -7.97 -3.96
CA PRO A 35 10.25 -7.77 -2.57
C PRO A 35 9.10 -8.72 -2.22
N THR A 36 9.03 -9.08 -0.95
CA THR A 36 7.97 -9.88 -0.37
C THR A 36 7.21 -9.05 0.65
N PRO A 37 6.07 -9.53 1.18
CA PRO A 37 5.29 -8.75 2.14
C PRO A 37 6.07 -8.27 3.37
N GLU A 38 7.05 -9.04 3.84
CA GLU A 38 7.85 -8.66 4.99
C GLU A 38 8.74 -7.44 4.74
N ASP A 39 8.99 -7.14 3.47
CA ASP A 39 9.84 -6.01 3.09
C ASP A 39 9.06 -4.70 3.01
N VAL A 40 7.73 -4.75 2.98
CA VAL A 40 6.88 -3.59 2.70
C VAL A 40 6.54 -2.82 3.96
N LEU A 41 6.83 -1.51 3.96
CA LEU A 41 6.43 -0.59 5.03
C LEU A 41 5.12 0.10 4.69
N LEU A 42 4.92 0.40 3.41
CA LEU A 42 3.72 1.08 2.91
C LEU A 42 3.54 0.73 1.45
N LEU A 43 2.30 0.49 1.06
CA LEU A 43 1.94 0.24 -0.34
C LEU A 43 0.87 1.25 -0.75
N VAL A 44 1.05 1.87 -1.91
CA VAL A 44 0.14 2.89 -2.41
C VAL A 44 -0.42 2.49 -3.77
N GLU A 45 -1.75 2.53 -3.89
CA GLU A 45 -2.44 2.33 -5.15
C GLU A 45 -3.21 3.60 -5.51
N VAL A 46 -3.18 3.97 -6.77
CA VAL A 46 -3.96 5.11 -7.27
C VAL A 46 -5.12 4.56 -8.08
N ALA A 47 -6.34 4.94 -7.71
CA ALA A 47 -7.53 4.41 -8.35
C ALA A 47 -8.43 5.53 -8.87
N ASP A 48 -8.85 5.40 -10.11
CA ASP A 48 -9.83 6.29 -10.75
C ASP A 48 -11.02 5.45 -11.20
N THR A 49 -10.90 4.78 -12.34
CA THR A 49 -11.98 3.93 -12.84
C THR A 49 -11.94 2.51 -12.28
N SER A 50 -10.83 2.10 -11.70
CA SER A 50 -10.62 0.76 -11.15
C SER A 50 -10.90 0.66 -9.64
N LEU A 51 -11.52 1.68 -9.05
CA LEU A 51 -11.68 1.78 -7.60
C LEU A 51 -12.32 0.54 -6.96
N GLU A 52 -13.43 0.07 -7.52
CA GLU A 52 -14.12 -1.09 -6.96
C GLU A 52 -13.26 -2.35 -7.05
N PHE A 53 -12.56 -2.53 -8.17
CA PHE A 53 -11.67 -3.66 -8.33
C PHE A 53 -10.54 -3.62 -7.30
N ASP A 54 -9.95 -2.44 -7.09
CA ASP A 54 -8.86 -2.29 -6.12
C ASP A 54 -9.32 -2.63 -4.70
N ARG A 55 -10.51 -2.13 -4.31
CA ARG A 55 -11.03 -2.43 -2.98
C ARG A 55 -11.43 -3.88 -2.80
N GLU A 56 -12.12 -4.46 -3.77
CA GLU A 56 -12.71 -5.79 -3.63
C GLU A 56 -11.74 -6.92 -3.93
N ALA A 57 -10.80 -6.70 -4.84
CA ALA A 57 -9.88 -7.75 -5.25
C ALA A 57 -8.50 -7.63 -4.62
N LYS A 58 -7.93 -6.43 -4.58
CA LYS A 58 -6.55 -6.25 -4.13
C LYS A 58 -6.41 -6.10 -2.62
N LEU A 59 -7.29 -5.33 -1.96
CA LEU A 59 -7.16 -5.10 -0.52
C LEU A 59 -7.20 -6.38 0.30
N PRO A 60 -8.12 -7.32 0.03
CA PRO A 60 -8.09 -8.59 0.78
C PRO A 60 -6.80 -9.37 0.57
N LEU A 61 -6.25 -9.35 -0.64
CA LEU A 61 -4.98 -10.03 -0.91
C LEU A 61 -3.84 -9.42 -0.10
N TYR A 62 -3.77 -8.10 -0.06
CA TYR A 62 -2.74 -7.42 0.71
C TYR A 62 -2.90 -7.65 2.21
N ALA A 63 -4.13 -7.61 2.70
CA ALA A 63 -4.39 -7.84 4.12
C ALA A 63 -4.02 -9.27 4.53
N GLU A 64 -4.36 -10.25 3.71
CA GLU A 64 -4.04 -11.65 3.99
C GLU A 64 -2.54 -11.89 3.95
N ALA A 65 -1.82 -11.19 3.09
CA ALA A 65 -0.36 -11.29 3.02
C ALA A 65 0.34 -10.55 4.16
N GLY A 66 -0.39 -9.76 4.96
CA GLY A 66 0.18 -9.05 6.10
C GLY A 66 0.84 -7.73 5.74
N ILE A 67 0.49 -7.13 4.60
CA ILE A 67 1.00 -5.80 4.25
C ILE A 67 0.51 -4.81 5.31
N PRO A 68 1.41 -4.15 6.05
CA PRO A 68 1.02 -3.41 7.26
C PRO A 68 0.15 -2.19 7.00
N GLU A 69 0.33 -1.53 5.86
CA GLU A 69 -0.43 -0.34 5.55
C GLU A 69 -0.60 -0.18 4.05
N VAL A 70 -1.82 0.12 3.61
CA VAL A 70 -2.14 0.40 2.21
C VAL A 70 -2.87 1.74 2.15
N TRP A 71 -2.41 2.60 1.25
CA TRP A 71 -3.08 3.84 0.93
C TRP A 71 -3.69 3.71 -0.47
N LEU A 72 -4.99 3.96 -0.55
CA LEU A 72 -5.70 3.99 -1.82
C LEU A 72 -6.07 5.43 -2.12
N VAL A 73 -5.43 5.99 -3.15
CA VAL A 73 -5.72 7.35 -3.58
C VAL A 73 -6.95 7.30 -4.47
N ASN A 74 -8.09 7.74 -3.94
CA ASN A 74 -9.36 7.72 -4.62
C ASN A 74 -9.55 9.01 -5.40
N LEU A 75 -9.15 9.00 -6.67
CA LEU A 75 -9.22 10.18 -7.53
C LEU A 75 -10.65 10.60 -7.84
N LYS A 76 -11.55 9.63 -7.88
CA LYS A 76 -12.95 9.90 -8.20
C LYS A 76 -13.63 10.78 -7.16
N GLU A 77 -13.34 10.54 -5.89
CA GLU A 77 -13.93 11.29 -4.78
C GLU A 77 -12.95 12.25 -4.11
N ASN A 78 -11.73 12.33 -4.62
CA ASN A 78 -10.69 13.18 -4.08
C ASN A 78 -10.43 12.93 -2.60
N LEU A 79 -10.27 11.65 -2.26
CA LEU A 79 -10.00 11.19 -0.90
C LEU A 79 -8.81 10.27 -0.88
N LEU A 80 -8.10 10.25 0.25
CA LEU A 80 -7.12 9.22 0.54
C LEU A 80 -7.73 8.22 1.51
N GLU A 81 -7.75 6.95 1.12
CA GLU A 81 -8.23 5.86 1.99
C GLU A 81 -6.99 5.20 2.60
N VAL A 82 -6.92 5.20 3.92
CA VAL A 82 -5.80 4.62 4.67
C VAL A 82 -6.28 3.34 5.35
N TYR A 83 -5.63 2.23 5.03
CA TYR A 83 -5.96 0.91 5.57
C TYR A 83 -4.80 0.41 6.41
N ARG A 84 -5.09 0.07 7.66
CA ARG A 84 -4.10 -0.37 8.65
C ARG A 84 -4.60 -1.57 9.43
N ASP A 85 -3.68 -2.22 10.16
CA ASP A 85 -3.96 -3.32 11.07
C ASP A 85 -4.61 -4.51 10.37
N PRO A 86 -3.86 -5.21 9.48
CA PRO A 86 -4.41 -6.38 8.79
C PRO A 86 -4.59 -7.55 9.75
N ARG A 87 -5.80 -8.11 9.77
CA ARG A 87 -6.13 -9.29 10.57
C ARG A 87 -7.21 -10.11 9.87
N GLY A 88 -6.98 -11.40 9.73
CA GLY A 88 -7.97 -12.29 9.15
C GLY A 88 -8.40 -11.91 7.75
N GLY A 89 -7.46 -11.43 6.93
CA GLY A 89 -7.73 -11.05 5.56
C GLY A 89 -8.43 -9.69 5.41
N ARG A 90 -8.41 -8.87 6.46
CA ARG A 90 -9.05 -7.55 6.44
C ARG A 90 -8.20 -6.53 7.16
N TYR A 91 -8.31 -5.27 6.73
CA TYR A 91 -7.76 -4.15 7.48
C TYR A 91 -8.79 -3.70 8.50
N ARG A 92 -8.40 -3.70 9.77
CA ARG A 92 -9.31 -3.36 10.88
C ARG A 92 -9.48 -1.86 11.06
N GLU A 93 -8.50 -1.08 10.63
CA GLU A 93 -8.55 0.37 10.72
C GLU A 93 -8.66 0.96 9.31
N ILE A 94 -9.66 1.80 9.09
CA ILE A 94 -9.88 2.49 7.82
C ILE A 94 -10.10 3.95 8.12
N ARG A 95 -9.32 4.83 7.47
CA ARG A 95 -9.47 6.28 7.63
C ARG A 95 -9.63 6.93 6.27
N LEU A 96 -10.49 7.95 6.20
CA LEU A 96 -10.69 8.72 4.98
C LEU A 96 -10.17 10.14 5.24
N LEU A 97 -9.27 10.60 4.40
CA LEU A 97 -8.59 11.88 4.56
C LEU A 97 -8.82 12.77 3.35
N SER A 98 -9.12 14.04 3.61
CA SER A 98 -9.23 15.05 2.55
C SER A 98 -7.83 15.53 2.14
N PRO A 99 -7.69 16.24 1.00
CA PRO A 99 -6.39 16.70 0.52
C PRO A 99 -5.62 17.60 1.49
N GLU A 100 -6.32 18.34 2.35
CA GLU A 100 -5.65 19.25 3.28
C GLU A 100 -5.10 18.56 4.53
N GLU A 101 -5.52 17.32 4.78
CA GLU A 101 -5.09 16.61 5.98
C GLU A 101 -3.71 15.99 5.80
N GLU A 102 -2.93 15.99 6.87
CA GLU A 102 -1.64 15.33 6.88
C GLU A 102 -1.78 13.90 7.41
N VAL A 103 -0.94 13.01 6.90
CA VAL A 103 -0.93 11.62 7.33
C VAL A 103 0.50 11.12 7.40
N SER A 104 0.77 10.25 8.38
CA SER A 104 2.06 9.59 8.53
C SER A 104 1.87 8.09 8.47
N PRO A 105 2.71 7.36 7.72
CA PRO A 105 2.67 5.90 7.77
C PRO A 105 2.98 5.39 9.17
N THR A 106 2.32 4.30 9.57
CA THR A 106 2.50 3.75 10.91
C THR A 106 3.95 3.40 11.21
N LEU A 107 4.65 2.82 10.25
CA LEU A 107 6.04 2.39 10.43
C LEU A 107 7.05 3.50 10.08
N LEU A 108 6.58 4.68 9.72
CA LEU A 108 7.40 5.85 9.42
C LEU A 108 6.77 7.09 10.07
N PRO A 109 6.63 7.09 11.40
CA PRO A 109 5.87 8.16 12.08
C PRO A 109 6.52 9.54 11.99
N GLU A 110 7.82 9.61 11.71
CA GLU A 110 8.52 10.87 11.53
C GLU A 110 8.25 11.54 10.19
N VAL A 111 7.62 10.83 9.25
CA VAL A 111 7.27 11.34 7.94
C VAL A 111 5.81 11.78 7.94
N SER A 112 5.55 13.04 7.62
CA SER A 112 4.20 13.57 7.51
C SER A 112 3.97 14.01 6.06
N LEU A 113 2.89 13.52 5.46
CA LEU A 113 2.62 13.73 4.05
C LEU A 113 1.23 14.32 3.82
N ARG A 114 1.15 15.15 2.79
CA ARG A 114 -0.13 15.55 2.19
C ARG A 114 -0.16 14.91 0.82
N TRP A 115 -1.27 14.28 0.49
CA TRP A 115 -1.36 13.53 -0.75
C TRP A 115 -1.80 14.38 -1.96
N ALA A 116 -2.16 15.63 -1.73
CA ALA A 116 -2.52 16.55 -2.82
C ALA A 116 -2.09 17.99 -2.54
#